data_31e47a098b63fde93a2d1c8d611f13b8
#
_entry.id   31e47a098b63fde93a2d1c8d611f13b8
#
_cell.length_a   1.000
_cell.length_b   1.000
_cell.length_c   1.000
_cell.angle_alpha   90.00
_cell.angle_beta   90.00
_cell.angle_gamma   90.00
#
_symmetry.space_group_name_H-M   'P 1'
#
loop_
_entity.id
_entity.type
_entity.pdbx_description
1 polymer ?
#
loop_
_entity_poly.entity_id
_entity_poly.type
_entity_poly.pdbx_seq_one_letter_code
_entity_poly.pdbx_strand_id
1 'polypeptide(L)'
;MQLESLSWFPGHMTKTRRMVASEIGSMDAVCEIIDARIPRASRNPDLDELTAGKPRIVVLNRVDQADPKATKQWAAWFRAQGYAVLEVDAKSGAGVKQFAPAVRVLLADKLRAYEEKGQIGRVLRVMVLGIPNVGKSTFINKVSGRKTAKAEDRPGVTRGKQWVPVDKTLELLDTPGILWPKFEDPDVGVRLGFTGAIRDDVMDMEDLVSRLMAYLGAHYPDALTERYKIAVEPGEPGWELLEKAGRKRGFLMSGGEVNTERMARILLDEYRAGKLGRFTLELPEENA
;
A
#
# COMPACT_ATOMS: atom_id res chain seq x y z
N MET A 1 -9.62 -19.56 -7.27
CA MET A 1 -10.31 -18.40 -7.91
C MET A 1 -9.58 -18.05 -9.19
N GLN A 2 -10.25 -18.09 -10.35
CA GLN A 2 -9.68 -17.62 -11.60
C GLN A 2 -9.78 -16.09 -11.64
N LEU A 3 -8.74 -15.38 -11.21
CA LEU A 3 -8.61 -13.92 -11.32
C LEU A 3 -8.53 -13.44 -12.78
N GLU A 4 -8.31 -14.39 -13.72
CA GLU A 4 -8.16 -14.12 -15.16
C GLU A 4 -9.42 -13.56 -15.84
N SER A 5 -10.60 -13.73 -15.23
CA SER A 5 -11.88 -13.28 -15.80
C SER A 5 -12.43 -11.98 -15.20
N LEU A 6 -11.76 -11.41 -14.20
CA LEU A 6 -12.21 -10.19 -13.55
C LEU A 6 -11.91 -8.97 -14.41
N SER A 7 -12.93 -8.47 -15.10
CA SER A 7 -12.94 -7.12 -15.72
C SER A 7 -12.97 -6.05 -14.61
N TRP A 8 -11.96 -6.06 -13.76
CA TRP A 8 -11.86 -5.21 -12.55
C TRP A 8 -11.20 -3.84 -12.82
N PHE A 9 -10.65 -3.63 -14.05
CA PHE A 9 -9.94 -2.40 -14.41
C PHE A 9 -10.93 -1.30 -14.81
N PRO A 10 -11.28 -0.38 -13.90
CA PRO A 10 -12.23 0.69 -14.20
C PRO A 10 -11.64 1.70 -15.20
N GLY A 11 -12.47 2.24 -16.09
CA GLY A 11 -12.05 3.24 -17.08
C GLY A 11 -11.41 4.51 -16.50
N HIS A 12 -11.63 4.80 -15.21
CA HIS A 12 -10.95 5.91 -14.53
C HIS A 12 -9.43 5.68 -14.36
N MET A 13 -8.96 4.42 -14.33
CA MET A 13 -7.52 4.11 -14.21
C MET A 13 -6.77 4.42 -15.51
N THR A 14 -7.39 4.19 -16.67
CA THR A 14 -6.86 4.66 -17.96
C THR A 14 -6.73 6.19 -17.99
N LYS A 15 -7.72 6.91 -17.44
CA LYS A 15 -7.66 8.37 -17.31
C LYS A 15 -6.51 8.81 -16.40
N THR A 16 -6.31 8.11 -15.27
CA THR A 16 -5.21 8.40 -14.34
C THR A 16 -3.86 8.17 -15.01
N ARG A 17 -3.68 7.09 -15.76
CA ARG A 17 -2.44 6.81 -16.51
C ARG A 17 -2.13 7.93 -17.51
N ARG A 18 -3.12 8.37 -18.29
CA ARG A 18 -2.98 9.49 -19.22
C ARG A 18 -2.64 10.80 -18.50
N MET A 19 -3.26 11.07 -17.36
CA MET A 19 -2.99 12.24 -16.54
C MET A 19 -1.54 12.20 -15.99
N VAL A 20 -1.06 11.07 -15.48
CA VAL A 20 0.33 10.91 -15.06
C VAL A 20 1.28 11.22 -16.22
N ALA A 21 1.06 10.61 -17.38
CA ALA A 21 1.89 10.82 -18.57
C ALA A 21 1.91 12.31 -19.03
N SER A 22 0.80 13.03 -18.89
CA SER A 22 0.73 14.45 -19.27
C SER A 22 1.40 15.40 -18.28
N GLU A 23 1.40 15.05 -16.98
CA GLU A 23 1.89 15.93 -15.92
C GLU A 23 3.36 15.65 -15.56
N ILE A 24 3.85 14.43 -15.80
CA ILE A 24 5.18 13.98 -15.34
C ILE A 24 6.33 14.87 -15.84
N GLY A 25 6.18 15.43 -17.04
CA GLY A 25 7.18 16.34 -17.61
C GLY A 25 7.47 17.55 -16.74
N SER A 26 6.46 18.08 -16.05
CA SER A 26 6.54 19.26 -15.19
C SER A 26 6.96 18.95 -13.75
N MET A 27 7.12 17.68 -13.38
CA MET A 27 7.52 17.25 -12.04
C MET A 27 9.03 17.24 -11.87
N ASP A 28 9.47 17.57 -10.66
CA ASP A 28 10.89 17.49 -10.27
C ASP A 28 11.27 16.10 -9.74
N ALA A 29 10.33 15.44 -9.05
CA ALA A 29 10.48 14.09 -8.53
C ALA A 29 9.14 13.37 -8.44
N VAL A 30 9.20 12.08 -8.15
CA VAL A 30 8.06 11.21 -7.87
C VAL A 30 8.16 10.67 -6.45
N CYS A 31 7.04 10.69 -5.73
CA CYS A 31 6.83 9.99 -4.47
C CYS A 31 5.94 8.78 -4.72
N GLU A 32 6.49 7.58 -4.69
CA GLU A 32 5.75 6.34 -4.79
C GLU A 32 5.42 5.83 -3.38
N ILE A 33 4.13 5.78 -3.04
CA ILE A 33 3.67 5.25 -1.75
C ILE A 33 3.24 3.81 -1.95
N ILE A 34 3.86 2.92 -1.19
CA ILE A 34 3.60 1.48 -1.18
C ILE A 34 3.21 0.99 0.22
N ASP A 35 2.53 -0.13 0.30
CA ASP A 35 2.10 -0.74 1.55
C ASP A 35 3.21 -1.64 2.11
N ALA A 36 3.74 -1.33 3.29
CA ALA A 36 4.83 -2.09 3.91
C ALA A 36 4.46 -3.55 4.25
N ARG A 37 3.17 -3.91 4.22
CA ARG A 37 2.70 -5.29 4.40
C ARG A 37 2.86 -6.14 3.14
N ILE A 38 2.84 -5.49 1.96
CA ILE A 38 2.91 -6.10 0.63
C ILE A 38 3.77 -5.22 -0.32
N PRO A 39 5.06 -4.99 -0.03
CA PRO A 39 5.85 -3.96 -0.72
C PRO A 39 6.01 -4.19 -2.22
N ARG A 40 6.16 -5.45 -2.67
CA ARG A 40 6.23 -5.79 -4.09
C ARG A 40 4.86 -5.68 -4.76
N ALA A 41 3.85 -6.36 -4.21
CA ALA A 41 2.51 -6.39 -4.77
C ALA A 41 1.83 -5.01 -4.79
N SER A 42 2.18 -4.10 -3.89
CA SER A 42 1.65 -2.72 -3.89
C SER A 42 2.36 -1.76 -4.83
N ARG A 43 3.41 -2.21 -5.52
CA ARG A 43 4.14 -1.43 -6.51
C ARG A 43 3.56 -1.66 -7.90
N ASN A 44 3.11 -0.60 -8.55
CA ASN A 44 2.58 -0.69 -9.90
C ASN A 44 3.73 -0.67 -10.93
N PRO A 45 3.96 -1.75 -11.69
CA PRO A 45 5.06 -1.85 -12.64
C PRO A 45 4.98 -0.81 -13.77
N ASP A 46 3.77 -0.39 -14.19
CA ASP A 46 3.58 0.64 -15.22
C ASP A 46 4.24 1.98 -14.83
N LEU A 47 4.43 2.23 -13.52
CA LEU A 47 5.02 3.49 -13.06
C LEU A 47 6.50 3.60 -13.39
N ASP A 48 7.21 2.52 -13.58
CA ASP A 48 8.64 2.56 -13.92
C ASP A 48 8.83 3.16 -15.32
N GLU A 49 8.01 2.78 -16.28
CA GLU A 49 8.00 3.37 -17.62
C GLU A 49 7.47 4.79 -17.63
N LEU A 50 6.29 5.02 -16.99
CA LEU A 50 5.60 6.31 -16.98
C LEU A 50 6.41 7.43 -16.33
N THR A 51 7.29 7.10 -15.38
CA THR A 51 8.09 8.06 -14.62
C THR A 51 9.60 7.94 -14.88
N ALA A 52 9.97 7.30 -15.99
CA ALA A 52 11.36 7.10 -16.36
C ALA A 52 12.14 8.44 -16.36
N GLY A 53 13.37 8.40 -15.83
CA GLY A 53 14.25 9.57 -15.74
C GLY A 53 13.89 10.58 -14.64
N LYS A 54 12.85 10.34 -13.83
CA LYS A 54 12.55 11.20 -12.68
C LYS A 54 13.15 10.61 -11.40
N PRO A 55 13.82 11.43 -10.58
CA PRO A 55 14.21 11.04 -9.23
C PRO A 55 13.00 10.54 -8.44
N ARG A 56 13.16 9.42 -7.72
CA ARG A 56 12.05 8.78 -7.01
C ARG A 56 12.37 8.58 -5.53
N ILE A 57 11.39 8.91 -4.69
CA ILE A 57 11.35 8.54 -3.29
C ILE A 57 10.26 7.49 -3.08
N VAL A 58 10.62 6.36 -2.48
CA VAL A 58 9.69 5.30 -2.08
C VAL A 58 9.31 5.52 -0.62
N VAL A 59 8.02 5.57 -0.34
CA VAL A 59 7.48 5.66 1.01
C VAL A 59 6.84 4.32 1.35
N LEU A 60 7.47 3.56 2.25
CA LEU A 60 6.90 2.37 2.88
C LEU A 60 5.91 2.84 3.94
N ASN A 61 4.64 2.87 3.60
CA ASN A 61 3.57 3.29 4.52
C ASN A 61 2.99 2.10 5.30
N ARG A 62 2.28 2.38 6.39
CA ARG A 62 1.69 1.39 7.31
C ARG A 62 2.73 0.52 8.03
N VAL A 63 3.88 1.08 8.35
CA VAL A 63 4.93 0.36 9.09
C VAL A 63 4.49 -0.04 10.51
N ASP A 64 3.46 0.59 11.04
CA ASP A 64 2.77 0.22 12.29
C ASP A 64 2.07 -1.14 12.20
N GLN A 65 1.71 -1.60 11.00
CA GLN A 65 1.02 -2.85 10.71
C GLN A 65 1.91 -3.90 10.02
N ALA A 66 3.12 -3.53 9.62
CA ALA A 66 4.07 -4.40 8.95
C ALA A 66 5.11 -5.00 9.91
N ASP A 67 5.66 -6.16 9.56
CA ASP A 67 6.78 -6.76 10.29
C ASP A 67 7.99 -5.81 10.26
N PRO A 68 8.55 -5.44 11.43
CA PRO A 68 9.66 -4.50 11.48
C PRO A 68 10.94 -5.01 10.82
N LYS A 69 11.21 -6.32 10.89
CA LYS A 69 12.39 -6.94 10.29
C LYS A 69 12.26 -6.94 8.77
N ALA A 70 11.13 -7.40 8.26
CA ALA A 70 10.83 -7.38 6.83
C ALA A 70 10.80 -5.94 6.27
N THR A 71 10.26 -4.98 7.01
CA THR A 71 10.27 -3.55 6.61
C THR A 71 11.69 -3.04 6.40
N LYS A 72 12.62 -3.36 7.31
CA LYS A 72 14.04 -2.97 7.18
C LYS A 72 14.72 -3.65 5.97
N GLN A 73 14.42 -4.92 5.72
CA GLN A 73 14.95 -5.64 4.56
C GLN A 73 14.46 -5.01 3.26
N TRP A 74 13.16 -4.70 3.16
CA TRP A 74 12.61 -4.01 2.01
C TRP A 74 13.18 -2.60 1.83
N ALA A 75 13.33 -1.85 2.90
CA ALA A 75 13.96 -0.52 2.84
C ALA A 75 15.41 -0.61 2.33
N ALA A 76 16.18 -1.59 2.76
CA ALA A 76 17.53 -1.83 2.27
C ALA A 76 17.53 -2.23 0.78
N TRP A 77 16.61 -3.11 0.39
CA TRP A 77 16.46 -3.56 -1.00
C TRP A 77 16.15 -2.39 -1.95
N PHE A 78 15.20 -1.52 -1.59
CA PHE A 78 14.89 -0.35 -2.41
C PHE A 78 16.05 0.66 -2.48
N ARG A 79 16.79 0.85 -1.38
CA ARG A 79 17.99 1.71 -1.39
C ARG A 79 19.07 1.14 -2.31
N ALA A 80 19.26 -0.18 -2.35
CA ALA A 80 20.19 -0.84 -3.27
C ALA A 80 19.79 -0.66 -4.74
N GLN A 81 18.49 -0.44 -5.03
CA GLN A 81 17.99 -0.08 -6.37
C GLN A 81 18.15 1.43 -6.69
N GLY A 82 18.79 2.20 -5.81
CA GLY A 82 19.01 3.63 -6.01
C GLY A 82 17.87 4.56 -5.60
N TYR A 83 16.82 4.05 -4.93
CA TYR A 83 15.72 4.88 -4.46
C TYR A 83 16.03 5.53 -3.11
N ALA A 84 15.59 6.77 -2.92
CA ALA A 84 15.42 7.32 -1.57
C ALA A 84 14.25 6.60 -0.89
N VAL A 85 14.39 6.22 0.39
CA VAL A 85 13.36 5.42 1.08
C VAL A 85 13.02 6.01 2.43
N LEU A 86 11.72 6.13 2.69
CA LEU A 86 11.17 6.50 3.99
C LEU A 86 10.25 5.40 4.53
N GLU A 87 10.36 5.14 5.82
CA GLU A 87 9.49 4.25 6.58
C GLU A 87 8.48 5.13 7.36
N VAL A 88 7.18 4.97 7.10
CA VAL A 88 6.15 5.92 7.54
C VAL A 88 4.92 5.20 8.09
N ASP A 89 4.39 5.71 9.18
CA ASP A 89 3.00 5.56 9.57
C ASP A 89 2.26 6.88 9.32
N ALA A 90 1.58 7.00 8.20
CA ALA A 90 0.86 8.21 7.84
C ALA A 90 -0.30 8.53 8.79
N LYS A 91 -0.85 7.53 9.50
CA LYS A 91 -1.96 7.71 10.44
C LYS A 91 -1.50 8.42 11.71
N SER A 92 -0.44 7.95 12.36
CA SER A 92 0.15 8.62 13.53
C SER A 92 0.99 9.84 13.13
N GLY A 93 1.62 9.80 11.96
CA GLY A 93 2.57 10.79 11.46
C GLY A 93 4.04 10.43 11.74
N ALA A 94 4.31 9.21 12.25
CA ALA A 94 5.67 8.75 12.44
C ALA A 94 6.41 8.68 11.09
N GLY A 95 7.63 9.19 11.03
CA GLY A 95 8.46 9.26 9.81
C GLY A 95 8.08 10.37 8.82
N VAL A 96 6.88 10.95 8.89
CA VAL A 96 6.36 11.93 7.90
C VAL A 96 7.20 13.21 7.84
N LYS A 97 7.69 13.70 8.98
CA LYS A 97 8.50 14.94 9.05
C LYS A 97 9.81 14.86 8.25
N GLN A 98 10.27 13.65 7.94
CA GLN A 98 11.50 13.43 7.18
C GLN A 98 11.29 13.60 5.67
N PHE A 99 10.04 13.68 5.19
CA PHE A 99 9.73 13.71 3.77
C PHE A 99 10.32 14.95 3.06
N ALA A 100 10.00 16.16 3.52
CA ALA A 100 10.47 17.38 2.86
C ALA A 100 12.00 17.50 2.86
N PRO A 101 12.74 17.21 3.97
CA PRO A 101 14.19 17.10 3.95
C PRO A 101 14.71 16.06 2.94
N ALA A 102 14.12 14.87 2.89
CA ALA A 102 14.54 13.80 1.98
C ALA A 102 14.35 14.19 0.49
N VAL A 103 13.26 14.88 0.15
CA VAL A 103 13.04 15.41 -1.21
C VAL A 103 14.13 16.43 -1.56
N ARG A 104 14.51 17.33 -0.65
CA ARG A 104 15.57 18.32 -0.91
C ARG A 104 16.94 17.66 -1.09
N VAL A 105 17.25 16.63 -0.32
CA VAL A 105 18.48 15.85 -0.50
C VAL A 105 18.46 15.13 -1.87
N LEU A 106 17.35 14.49 -2.22
CA LEU A 106 17.18 13.79 -3.51
C LEU A 106 17.36 14.75 -4.70
N LEU A 107 16.96 16.01 -4.56
CA LEU A 107 17.00 17.02 -5.61
C LEU A 107 18.13 18.05 -5.43
N ALA A 108 19.15 17.78 -4.60
CA ALA A 108 20.19 18.73 -4.25
C ALA A 108 20.94 19.29 -5.48
N ASP A 109 21.29 18.44 -6.44
CA ASP A 109 21.96 18.86 -7.68
C ASP A 109 21.09 19.78 -8.54
N LYS A 110 19.80 19.47 -8.59
CA LYS A 110 18.82 20.27 -9.32
C LYS A 110 18.60 21.64 -8.67
N LEU A 111 18.56 21.67 -7.33
CA LEU A 111 18.45 22.92 -6.58
C LEU A 111 19.65 23.81 -6.83
N ARG A 112 20.89 23.25 -6.78
CA ARG A 112 22.12 24.00 -7.13
C ARG A 112 22.06 24.58 -8.55
N ALA A 113 21.64 23.76 -9.52
CA ALA A 113 21.50 24.23 -10.91
C ALA A 113 20.46 25.36 -11.07
N TYR A 114 19.42 25.40 -10.23
CA TYR A 114 18.46 26.49 -10.20
C TYR A 114 19.04 27.77 -9.61
N GLU A 115 19.79 27.65 -8.50
CA GLU A 115 20.47 28.77 -7.83
C GLU A 115 21.51 29.42 -8.75
N GLU A 116 22.33 28.62 -9.44
CA GLU A 116 23.28 29.09 -10.46
C GLU A 116 22.63 29.89 -11.60
N LYS A 117 21.39 29.57 -11.94
CA LYS A 117 20.58 30.28 -12.95
C LYS A 117 19.77 31.46 -12.36
N GLY A 118 20.02 31.84 -11.11
CA GLY A 118 19.29 32.92 -10.44
C GLY A 118 17.85 32.60 -10.07
N GLN A 119 17.42 31.34 -10.16
CA GLN A 119 16.07 30.88 -9.83
C GLN A 119 15.94 30.51 -8.33
N ILE A 120 16.27 31.46 -7.45
CA ILE A 120 16.22 31.27 -6.01
C ILE A 120 14.77 31.11 -5.53
N GLY A 121 14.50 30.10 -4.69
CA GLY A 121 13.17 29.87 -4.10
C GLY A 121 12.16 29.23 -5.05
N ARG A 122 12.61 28.63 -6.14
CA ARG A 122 11.73 27.87 -7.04
C ARG A 122 11.03 26.75 -6.29
N VAL A 123 9.71 26.62 -6.48
CA VAL A 123 8.89 25.59 -5.88
C VAL A 123 9.18 24.23 -6.52
N LEU A 124 9.59 23.26 -5.72
CA LEU A 124 9.76 21.87 -6.13
C LEU A 124 8.40 21.21 -6.27
N ARG A 125 8.21 20.46 -7.34
CA ARG A 125 6.97 19.75 -7.68
C ARG A 125 7.16 18.26 -7.60
N VAL A 126 6.43 17.60 -6.70
CA VAL A 126 6.50 16.16 -6.50
C VAL A 126 5.15 15.52 -6.76
N MET A 127 5.11 14.59 -7.71
CA MET A 127 3.90 13.80 -7.98
C MET A 127 3.82 12.64 -7.01
N VAL A 128 2.67 12.49 -6.34
CA VAL A 128 2.41 11.38 -5.41
C VAL A 128 1.63 10.29 -6.12
N LEU A 129 2.23 9.11 -6.23
CA LEU A 129 1.69 7.94 -6.91
C LEU A 129 1.53 6.78 -5.93
N GLY A 130 0.72 5.80 -6.29
CA GLY A 130 0.52 4.55 -5.57
C GLY A 130 -0.85 3.96 -5.85
N ILE A 131 -1.04 2.72 -5.43
CA ILE A 131 -2.29 1.98 -5.58
C ILE A 131 -3.44 2.60 -4.75
N PRO A 132 -4.71 2.22 -5.01
CA PRO A 132 -5.82 2.58 -4.14
C PRO A 132 -5.59 2.12 -2.70
N ASN A 133 -6.11 2.85 -1.73
CA ASN A 133 -6.11 2.56 -0.29
C ASN A 133 -4.73 2.39 0.37
N VAL A 134 -3.63 2.67 -0.32
CA VAL A 134 -2.27 2.63 0.24
C VAL A 134 -1.99 3.74 1.27
N GLY A 135 -2.90 4.73 1.37
CA GLY A 135 -2.81 5.85 2.31
C GLY A 135 -2.24 7.14 1.75
N LYS A 136 -2.25 7.35 0.41
CA LYS A 136 -1.74 8.58 -0.24
C LYS A 136 -2.30 9.86 0.36
N SER A 137 -3.62 10.01 0.37
CA SER A 137 -4.27 11.24 0.87
C SER A 137 -4.01 11.46 2.37
N THR A 138 -3.92 10.39 3.16
CA THR A 138 -3.54 10.47 4.58
C THR A 138 -2.13 10.99 4.74
N PHE A 139 -1.18 10.45 3.95
CA PHE A 139 0.21 10.88 3.93
C PHE A 139 0.32 12.36 3.51
N ILE A 140 -0.31 12.76 2.42
CA ILE A 140 -0.31 14.14 1.91
C ILE A 140 -0.84 15.11 2.97
N ASN A 141 -1.96 14.78 3.61
CA ASN A 141 -2.54 15.59 4.69
C ASN A 141 -1.58 15.73 5.88
N LYS A 142 -0.87 14.67 6.24
CA LYS A 142 0.12 14.71 7.33
C LYS A 142 1.36 15.55 6.96
N VAL A 143 1.86 15.40 5.74
CA VAL A 143 3.01 16.18 5.25
C VAL A 143 2.68 17.66 5.18
N SER A 144 1.51 18.02 4.66
CA SER A 144 1.07 19.41 4.51
C SER A 144 0.58 20.06 5.82
N GLY A 145 0.32 19.27 6.85
CA GLY A 145 -0.28 19.74 8.09
C GLY A 145 -1.74 20.22 7.94
N ARG A 146 -2.39 19.90 6.80
CA ARG A 146 -3.75 20.34 6.45
C ARG A 146 -4.61 19.17 6.01
N LYS A 147 -5.93 19.25 6.24
CA LYS A 147 -6.91 18.29 5.70
C LYS A 147 -7.36 18.72 4.30
N THR A 148 -6.47 18.70 3.33
CA THR A 148 -6.74 19.20 1.97
C THR A 148 -7.14 18.06 1.04
N ALA A 149 -6.50 16.90 1.16
CA ALA A 149 -6.82 15.72 0.36
C ALA A 149 -7.94 14.91 1.04
N LYS A 150 -8.90 14.43 0.25
CA LYS A 150 -9.97 13.56 0.76
C LYS A 150 -9.37 12.19 1.06
N ALA A 151 -9.34 11.82 2.34
CA ALA A 151 -8.87 10.52 2.82
C ALA A 151 -10.07 9.68 3.26
N GLU A 152 -10.39 8.62 2.55
CA GLU A 152 -11.37 7.59 2.91
C GLU A 152 -10.80 6.21 2.57
N ASP A 153 -11.19 5.20 3.33
CA ASP A 153 -10.76 3.80 3.11
C ASP A 153 -11.59 3.09 2.01
N ARG A 154 -11.98 3.84 0.95
CA ARG A 154 -12.72 3.31 -0.19
C ARG A 154 -11.97 3.59 -1.50
N PRO A 155 -11.83 2.60 -2.41
CA PRO A 155 -11.22 2.81 -3.71
C PRO A 155 -11.94 3.90 -4.52
N GLY A 156 -11.18 4.80 -5.15
CA GLY A 156 -11.71 5.83 -6.07
C GLY A 156 -12.19 7.12 -5.43
N VAL A 157 -11.82 7.42 -4.18
CA VAL A 157 -12.19 8.67 -3.48
C VAL A 157 -11.56 9.90 -4.12
N THR A 158 -10.29 9.85 -4.49
CA THR A 158 -9.62 10.92 -5.22
C THR A 158 -10.01 10.84 -6.70
N ARG A 159 -10.88 11.75 -7.16
CA ARG A 159 -11.44 11.73 -8.52
C ARG A 159 -10.67 12.57 -9.54
N GLY A 160 -9.68 13.36 -9.11
CA GLY A 160 -8.91 14.25 -9.97
C GLY A 160 -7.59 14.63 -9.34
N LYS A 161 -6.75 15.36 -10.10
CA LYS A 161 -5.49 15.89 -9.61
C LYS A 161 -5.73 17.09 -8.68
N GLN A 162 -4.95 17.19 -7.61
CA GLN A 162 -5.00 18.29 -6.67
C GLN A 162 -3.59 18.71 -6.25
N TRP A 163 -3.28 20.01 -6.36
CA TRP A 163 -2.05 20.56 -5.83
C TRP A 163 -2.19 20.84 -4.33
N VAL A 164 -1.23 20.38 -3.55
CA VAL A 164 -1.18 20.54 -2.10
C VAL A 164 0.17 21.14 -1.70
N PRO A 165 0.21 22.40 -1.25
CA PRO A 165 1.43 23.04 -0.77
C PRO A 165 1.86 22.39 0.57
N VAL A 166 3.13 22.02 0.67
CA VAL A 166 3.76 21.55 1.91
C VAL A 166 4.39 22.73 2.65
N ASP A 167 5.16 23.52 1.93
CA ASP A 167 5.76 24.75 2.42
C ASP A 167 5.94 25.75 1.27
N LYS A 168 6.74 26.81 1.46
CA LYS A 168 6.96 27.87 0.45
C LYS A 168 7.69 27.38 -0.80
N THR A 169 8.39 26.24 -0.71
CA THR A 169 9.30 25.73 -1.75
C THR A 169 8.99 24.29 -2.18
N LEU A 170 7.91 23.70 -1.69
CA LEU A 170 7.52 22.32 -2.01
C LEU A 170 6.01 22.20 -2.13
N GLU A 171 5.55 21.66 -3.24
CA GLU A 171 4.16 21.29 -3.47
C GLU A 171 4.03 19.85 -3.97
N LEU A 172 2.94 19.19 -3.59
CA LEU A 172 2.61 17.83 -3.99
C LEU A 172 1.46 17.86 -4.98
N LEU A 173 1.54 17.00 -6.00
CA LEU A 173 0.40 16.69 -6.85
C LEU A 173 -0.23 15.39 -6.36
N ASP A 174 -1.38 15.46 -5.70
CA ASP A 174 -2.20 14.29 -5.34
C ASP A 174 -2.84 13.72 -6.60
N THR A 175 -2.74 12.40 -6.76
CA THR A 175 -3.29 11.69 -7.91
C THR A 175 -4.23 10.57 -7.44
N PRO A 176 -5.26 10.21 -8.24
CA PRO A 176 -6.05 9.02 -7.97
C PRO A 176 -5.16 7.78 -7.88
N GLY A 177 -5.59 6.79 -7.09
CA GLY A 177 -4.91 5.49 -7.05
C GLY A 177 -4.94 4.80 -8.40
N ILE A 178 -3.81 4.21 -8.78
CA ILE A 178 -3.65 3.53 -10.06
C ILE A 178 -3.19 2.09 -9.84
N LEU A 179 -3.95 1.16 -10.42
CA LEU A 179 -3.57 -0.24 -10.59
C LEU A 179 -3.34 -0.50 -12.09
N TRP A 180 -2.81 -1.64 -12.45
CA TRP A 180 -2.59 -2.06 -13.82
C TRP A 180 -3.60 -3.13 -14.27
N PRO A 181 -3.86 -3.27 -15.58
CA PRO A 181 -5.01 -4.06 -16.09
C PRO A 181 -4.93 -5.55 -15.85
N LYS A 182 -3.73 -6.12 -15.81
CA LYS A 182 -3.51 -7.56 -15.70
C LYS A 182 -2.38 -7.85 -14.73
N PHE A 183 -2.62 -8.75 -13.79
CA PHE A 183 -1.58 -9.29 -12.93
C PHE A 183 -0.96 -10.52 -13.59
N GLU A 184 0.34 -10.48 -13.83
CA GLU A 184 1.08 -11.65 -14.36
C GLU A 184 1.12 -12.77 -13.31
N ASP A 185 1.29 -12.40 -12.04
CA ASP A 185 1.21 -13.28 -10.88
C ASP A 185 -0.17 -13.14 -10.20
N PRO A 186 -1.01 -14.21 -10.18
CA PRO A 186 -2.31 -14.20 -9.52
C PRO A 186 -2.22 -13.85 -8.02
N ASP A 187 -1.12 -14.18 -7.35
CA ASP A 187 -0.92 -13.89 -5.94
C ASP A 187 -0.83 -12.38 -5.64
N VAL A 188 -0.40 -11.59 -6.61
CA VAL A 188 -0.45 -10.12 -6.49
C VAL A 188 -1.87 -9.63 -6.28
N GLY A 189 -2.83 -10.13 -7.08
CA GLY A 189 -4.25 -9.79 -6.93
C GLY A 189 -4.82 -10.19 -5.56
N VAL A 190 -4.43 -11.35 -5.06
CA VAL A 190 -4.82 -11.84 -3.73
C VAL A 190 -4.27 -10.91 -2.63
N ARG A 191 -2.97 -10.57 -2.67
CA ARG A 191 -2.35 -9.65 -1.70
C ARG A 191 -2.97 -8.25 -1.74
N LEU A 192 -3.28 -7.74 -2.93
CA LEU A 192 -4.01 -6.48 -3.09
C LEU A 192 -5.42 -6.54 -2.49
N GLY A 193 -6.10 -7.69 -2.59
CA GLY A 193 -7.38 -7.96 -1.93
C GLY A 193 -7.27 -7.88 -0.42
N PHE A 194 -6.25 -8.49 0.19
CA PHE A 194 -6.03 -8.42 1.64
C PHE A 194 -5.98 -6.99 2.17
N THR A 195 -5.38 -6.07 1.43
CA THR A 195 -5.21 -4.68 1.86
C THR A 195 -6.34 -3.75 1.42
N GLY A 196 -7.32 -4.26 0.68
CA GLY A 196 -8.45 -3.48 0.17
C GLY A 196 -8.10 -2.54 -1.00
N ALA A 197 -6.98 -2.79 -1.68
CA ALA A 197 -6.64 -2.08 -2.91
C ALA A 197 -7.56 -2.48 -4.08
N ILE A 198 -8.07 -3.71 -4.04
CA ILE A 198 -9.17 -4.23 -4.87
C ILE A 198 -10.45 -4.23 -4.04
N ARG A 199 -11.59 -3.98 -4.67
CA ARG A 199 -12.90 -3.94 -4.00
C ARG A 199 -13.33 -5.35 -3.58
N ASP A 200 -13.95 -5.44 -2.40
CA ASP A 200 -14.37 -6.72 -1.80
C ASP A 200 -15.50 -7.39 -2.59
N ASP A 201 -16.36 -6.60 -3.27
CA ASP A 201 -17.50 -7.10 -4.05
C ASP A 201 -17.12 -7.85 -5.33
N VAL A 202 -15.84 -7.82 -5.73
CA VAL A 202 -15.33 -8.57 -6.88
C VAL A 202 -14.54 -9.82 -6.48
N MET A 203 -14.47 -10.15 -5.19
CA MET A 203 -13.69 -11.26 -4.65
C MET A 203 -14.57 -12.22 -3.84
N ASP A 204 -14.26 -13.51 -3.90
CA ASP A 204 -14.78 -14.47 -2.94
C ASP A 204 -14.10 -14.25 -1.59
N MET A 205 -14.87 -13.78 -0.62
CA MET A 205 -14.38 -13.38 0.68
C MET A 205 -13.84 -14.56 1.51
N GLU A 206 -14.51 -15.71 1.42
CA GLU A 206 -14.10 -16.90 2.17
C GLU A 206 -12.79 -17.49 1.59
N ASP A 207 -12.68 -17.59 0.26
CA ASP A 207 -11.44 -18.02 -0.39
C ASP A 207 -10.29 -17.06 -0.10
N LEU A 208 -10.54 -15.75 -0.22
CA LEU A 208 -9.55 -14.72 0.07
C LEU A 208 -9.01 -14.86 1.50
N VAL A 209 -9.90 -14.94 2.49
CA VAL A 209 -9.50 -14.98 3.89
C VAL A 209 -8.92 -16.33 4.28
N SER A 210 -9.37 -17.44 3.67
CA SER A 210 -8.73 -18.75 3.85
C SER A 210 -7.27 -18.73 3.40
N ARG A 211 -6.94 -18.07 2.29
CA ARG A 211 -5.53 -17.88 1.86
C ARG A 211 -4.74 -17.02 2.84
N LEU A 212 -5.34 -15.97 3.38
CA LEU A 212 -4.70 -15.16 4.43
C LEU A 212 -4.42 -15.98 5.68
N MET A 213 -5.41 -16.79 6.13
CA MET A 213 -5.26 -17.67 7.29
C MET A 213 -4.18 -18.73 7.08
N ALA A 214 -4.10 -19.33 5.88
CA ALA A 214 -3.03 -20.29 5.56
C ALA A 214 -1.65 -19.61 5.63
N TYR A 215 -1.50 -18.41 5.09
CA TYR A 215 -0.24 -17.67 5.17
C TYR A 215 0.12 -17.31 6.62
N LEU A 216 -0.83 -16.78 7.39
CA LEU A 216 -0.60 -16.43 8.80
C LEU A 216 -0.31 -17.66 9.65
N GLY A 217 -1.00 -18.79 9.40
CA GLY A 217 -0.75 -20.06 10.09
C GLY A 217 0.66 -20.61 9.85
N ALA A 218 1.17 -20.44 8.62
CA ALA A 218 2.51 -20.90 8.27
C ALA A 218 3.64 -19.98 8.78
N HIS A 219 3.43 -18.66 8.82
CA HIS A 219 4.49 -17.68 9.09
C HIS A 219 4.35 -16.94 10.42
N TYR A 220 3.12 -16.84 10.95
CA TYR A 220 2.79 -16.06 12.15
C TYR A 220 1.75 -16.80 13.04
N PRO A 221 1.96 -18.11 13.36
CA PRO A 221 0.97 -18.93 14.07
C PRO A 221 0.56 -18.35 15.43
N ASP A 222 1.52 -17.77 16.15
CA ASP A 222 1.30 -17.18 17.47
C ASP A 222 0.24 -16.06 17.43
N ALA A 223 0.20 -15.27 16.36
CA ALA A 223 -0.78 -14.21 16.23
C ALA A 223 -2.22 -14.74 16.15
N LEU A 224 -2.45 -15.85 15.45
CA LEU A 224 -3.75 -16.51 15.39
C LEU A 224 -4.12 -17.13 16.73
N THR A 225 -3.16 -17.79 17.38
CA THR A 225 -3.33 -18.37 18.71
C THR A 225 -3.67 -17.30 19.75
N GLU A 226 -2.95 -16.20 19.76
CA GLU A 226 -3.21 -15.10 20.71
C GLU A 226 -4.55 -14.42 20.46
N ARG A 227 -4.88 -14.15 19.18
CA ARG A 227 -6.09 -13.39 18.84
C ARG A 227 -7.36 -14.21 18.94
N TYR A 228 -7.36 -15.44 18.41
CA TYR A 228 -8.56 -16.27 18.28
C TYR A 228 -8.61 -17.41 19.29
N LYS A 229 -7.54 -17.63 20.08
CA LYS A 229 -7.44 -18.73 21.05
C LYS A 229 -7.62 -20.10 20.41
N ILE A 230 -7.06 -20.27 19.22
CA ILE A 230 -7.06 -21.52 18.46
C ILE A 230 -5.66 -22.14 18.44
N ALA A 231 -5.58 -23.46 18.40
CA ALA A 231 -4.34 -24.16 18.06
C ALA A 231 -4.13 -24.11 16.55
N VAL A 232 -2.89 -23.88 16.13
CA VAL A 232 -2.47 -23.86 14.73
C VAL A 232 -1.47 -24.99 14.52
N GLU A 233 -1.82 -25.97 13.68
CA GLU A 233 -0.96 -27.09 13.35
C GLU A 233 -0.12 -26.78 12.09
N PRO A 234 1.11 -27.29 11.98
CA PRO A 234 1.92 -27.13 10.79
C PRO A 234 1.23 -27.64 9.53
N GLY A 235 1.10 -26.80 8.51
CA GLY A 235 0.48 -27.16 7.24
C GLY A 235 -1.05 -27.22 7.26
N GLU A 236 -1.69 -26.76 8.32
CA GLU A 236 -3.15 -26.72 8.42
C GLU A 236 -3.76 -25.82 7.37
N PRO A 237 -4.81 -26.28 6.64
CA PRO A 237 -5.49 -25.48 5.63
C PRO A 237 -6.13 -24.22 6.21
N GLY A 238 -6.06 -23.12 5.49
CA GLY A 238 -6.60 -21.84 5.98
C GLY A 238 -8.10 -21.83 6.22
N TRP A 239 -8.86 -22.63 5.49
CA TRP A 239 -10.31 -22.78 5.71
C TRP A 239 -10.64 -23.48 7.04
N GLU A 240 -9.81 -24.46 7.48
CA GLU A 240 -9.95 -25.08 8.80
C GLU A 240 -9.63 -24.08 9.92
N LEU A 241 -8.56 -23.31 9.76
CA LEU A 241 -8.21 -22.23 10.69
C LEU A 241 -9.32 -21.19 10.80
N LEU A 242 -9.95 -20.84 9.65
CA LEU A 242 -11.08 -19.91 9.61
C LEU A 242 -12.30 -20.48 10.37
N GLU A 243 -12.62 -21.76 10.15
CA GLU A 243 -13.69 -22.45 10.86
C GLU A 243 -13.43 -22.51 12.36
N LYS A 244 -12.22 -22.92 12.78
CA LYS A 244 -11.82 -22.91 14.19
C LYS A 244 -12.01 -21.54 14.83
N ALA A 245 -11.56 -20.47 14.15
CA ALA A 245 -11.70 -19.11 14.66
C ALA A 245 -13.18 -18.68 14.77
N GLY A 246 -13.99 -19.01 13.77
CA GLY A 246 -15.44 -18.75 13.78
C GLY A 246 -16.16 -19.49 14.90
N ARG A 247 -15.84 -20.75 15.10
CA ARG A 247 -16.39 -21.57 16.19
C ARG A 247 -16.00 -21.00 17.56
N LYS A 248 -14.74 -20.60 17.72
CA LYS A 248 -14.25 -20.00 18.97
C LYS A 248 -14.91 -18.66 19.28
N ARG A 249 -15.29 -17.90 18.24
CA ARG A 249 -16.02 -16.63 18.36
C ARG A 249 -17.53 -16.83 18.54
N GLY A 250 -18.02 -18.07 18.50
CA GLY A 250 -19.45 -18.38 18.61
C GLY A 250 -20.28 -17.94 17.40
N PHE A 251 -19.67 -17.86 16.22
CA PHE A 251 -20.39 -17.52 14.98
C PHE A 251 -21.02 -18.78 14.38
N LEU A 252 -22.09 -19.24 15.04
CA LEU A 252 -22.84 -20.42 14.64
C LEU A 252 -24.15 -20.03 13.93
N MET A 253 -24.48 -20.83 12.95
CA MET A 253 -25.78 -20.78 12.26
C MET A 253 -26.76 -21.77 12.88
N SER A 254 -28.02 -21.72 12.45
CA SER A 254 -29.01 -22.74 12.80
C SER A 254 -28.51 -24.11 12.32
N GLY A 255 -28.45 -25.09 13.22
CA GLY A 255 -27.87 -26.42 12.94
C GLY A 255 -26.43 -26.61 13.46
N GLY A 256 -25.79 -25.58 14.03
CA GLY A 256 -24.46 -25.68 14.66
C GLY A 256 -23.28 -25.54 13.69
N GLU A 257 -23.54 -25.31 12.42
CA GLU A 257 -22.50 -24.99 11.44
C GLU A 257 -21.89 -23.59 11.70
N VAL A 258 -20.61 -23.43 11.37
CA VAL A 258 -19.91 -22.14 11.54
C VAL A 258 -20.28 -21.20 10.39
N ASN A 259 -20.60 -19.96 10.73
CA ASN A 259 -20.77 -18.87 9.75
C ASN A 259 -19.38 -18.34 9.35
N THR A 260 -18.75 -19.03 8.42
CA THR A 260 -17.40 -18.73 7.90
C THR A 260 -17.37 -17.41 7.14
N GLU A 261 -18.43 -17.05 6.40
CA GLU A 261 -18.55 -15.77 5.73
C GLU A 261 -18.46 -14.59 6.71
N ARG A 262 -19.22 -14.67 7.80
CA ARG A 262 -19.17 -13.65 8.86
C ARG A 262 -17.79 -13.56 9.49
N MET A 263 -17.17 -14.71 9.76
CA MET A 263 -15.83 -14.76 10.34
C MET A 263 -14.80 -14.16 9.39
N ALA A 264 -14.89 -14.48 8.09
CA ALA A 264 -14.01 -13.96 7.06
C ALA A 264 -14.04 -12.42 6.98
N ARG A 265 -15.23 -11.83 6.94
CA ARG A 265 -15.39 -10.36 6.95
C ARG A 265 -14.73 -9.70 8.17
N ILE A 266 -15.00 -10.24 9.35
CA ILE A 266 -14.44 -9.70 10.61
C ILE A 266 -12.92 -9.85 10.64
N LEU A 267 -12.39 -11.00 10.22
CA LEU A 267 -10.95 -11.25 10.21
C LEU A 267 -10.24 -10.29 9.24
N LEU A 268 -10.78 -10.09 8.05
CA LEU A 268 -10.20 -9.17 7.07
C LEU A 268 -10.21 -7.73 7.58
N ASP A 269 -11.28 -7.30 8.23
CA ASP A 269 -11.37 -5.99 8.87
C ASP A 269 -10.34 -5.84 10.01
N GLU A 270 -10.18 -6.88 10.84
CA GLU A 270 -9.17 -6.90 11.91
C GLU A 270 -7.73 -6.85 11.35
N TYR A 271 -7.46 -7.56 10.26
CA TYR A 271 -6.18 -7.51 9.55
C TYR A 271 -5.91 -6.10 9.00
N ARG A 272 -6.85 -5.51 8.29
CA ARG A 272 -6.74 -4.17 7.71
C ARG A 272 -6.60 -3.08 8.76
N ALA A 273 -7.18 -3.28 9.93
CA ALA A 273 -7.07 -2.38 11.08
C ALA A 273 -5.80 -2.59 11.93
N GLY A 274 -4.97 -3.60 11.62
CA GLY A 274 -3.76 -3.94 12.38
C GLY A 274 -4.03 -4.57 13.75
N LYS A 275 -5.23 -5.10 13.97
CA LYS A 275 -5.64 -5.69 15.27
C LYS A 275 -5.12 -7.13 15.48
N LEU A 276 -4.68 -7.79 14.42
CA LEU A 276 -4.14 -9.15 14.47
C LEU A 276 -2.66 -9.16 14.84
N GLY A 277 -1.94 -8.09 14.56
CA GLY A 277 -0.49 -8.01 14.71
C GLY A 277 0.17 -7.25 13.55
N ARG A 278 1.47 -7.42 13.43
CA ARG A 278 2.30 -6.78 12.41
C ARG A 278 2.84 -7.84 11.46
N PHE A 279 2.43 -7.77 10.20
CA PHE A 279 2.75 -8.79 9.20
C PHE A 279 3.28 -8.18 7.92
N THR A 280 4.21 -8.88 7.27
CA THR A 280 4.60 -8.60 5.89
C THR A 280 4.47 -9.92 5.12
N LEU A 281 3.68 -9.90 4.03
CA LEU A 281 3.26 -11.10 3.32
C LEU A 281 4.21 -11.50 2.19
N GLU A 282 5.33 -10.81 2.09
CA GLU A 282 6.36 -11.04 1.07
C GLU A 282 7.72 -10.52 1.56
N LEU A 283 8.78 -11.21 1.19
CA LEU A 283 10.14 -10.80 1.48
C LEU A 283 10.84 -10.38 0.17
N PRO A 284 11.84 -9.49 0.22
CA PRO A 284 12.67 -9.26 -0.95
C PRO A 284 13.40 -10.56 -1.27
N GLU A 285 13.53 -10.88 -2.56
CA GLU A 285 14.38 -11.99 -2.99
C GLU A 285 15.80 -11.67 -2.54
N GLU A 286 16.47 -12.66 -1.94
CA GLU A 286 17.90 -12.60 -1.79
C GLU A 286 18.48 -12.54 -3.20
N ASN A 287 19.29 -11.51 -3.50
CA ASN A 287 19.94 -11.41 -4.80
C ASN A 287 20.75 -12.69 -5.02
N ALA A 288 20.28 -13.53 -5.98
CA ALA A 288 21.01 -14.69 -6.43
C ALA A 288 22.26 -14.25 -7.23
#